data_5f1c4c28f50dbeb017bfaa8a0f3fa6f6
#
_entry.id   5f1c4c28f50dbeb017bfaa8a0f3fa6f6
#
_cell.length_a   1.000
_cell.length_b   1.000
_cell.length_c   1.000
_cell.angle_alpha   90.00
_cell.angle_beta   90.00
_cell.angle_gamma   90.00
#
_symmetry.space_group_name_H-M   'P 1'
#
loop_
_entity.id
_entity.type
_entity.pdbx_description
1 polymer ?
#
loop_
_entity_poly.entity_id
_entity_poly.type
_entity_poly.pdbx_seq_one_letter_code
_entity_poly.pdbx_strand_id
1 'polypeptide(L)'
;MSTAPADELAAKEASTEPVVEQAATRRPGRPSGSARGPEQRARLLDAALTLFARQGILDTTLGAIAREAGFTPAMVHYYFKTRDQLLDVLIDERFLPLRTAIGGAFEANSDDPVAAITQVARGFVQIAEQNPWFPPLWVREVISEGGLLRQRMHERFGHTHHKASVARIEQWQKEGRLNPDLEPSLVFLTLLGLTILPLATSKMWRNDPVRRSLSSDDIARHAVAMLVHGVGP
;
A
#
# COMPACT_ATOMS: atom_id res chain seq x y z
N MET A 1 -2.07 -49.40 96.44
CA MET A 1 -2.93 -48.57 97.27
C MET A 1 -3.31 -47.39 96.42
N SER A 2 -4.51 -47.43 95.99
CA SER A 2 -5.54 -46.43 96.27
C SER A 2 -5.44 -45.22 95.39
N THR A 3 -6.29 -44.75 94.63
CA THR A 3 -7.70 -44.76 94.34
C THR A 3 -7.96 -43.73 93.27
N ALA A 4 -8.75 -44.07 92.31
CA ALA A 4 -9.42 -43.05 91.51
C ALA A 4 -10.42 -42.25 92.38
N PRO A 5 -11.05 -41.13 91.91
CA PRO A 5 -12.07 -41.16 90.88
C PRO A 5 -12.15 -39.86 90.02
N ALA A 6 -12.68 -40.03 88.86
CA ALA A 6 -13.97 -39.59 88.32
C ALA A 6 -14.22 -38.09 88.06
N ASP A 7 -14.58 -37.82 86.86
CA ASP A 7 -15.70 -37.02 86.35
C ASP A 7 -15.57 -35.50 86.30
N GLU A 8 -15.63 -34.94 85.09
CA GLU A 8 -16.74 -34.06 84.71
C GLU A 8 -16.62 -33.56 83.23
N LEU A 9 -17.72 -33.80 82.58
CA LEU A 9 -17.99 -33.30 81.20
C LEU A 9 -18.05 -31.76 81.17
N ALA A 10 -17.40 -31.17 80.21
CA ALA A 10 -17.89 -29.91 79.70
C ALA A 10 -17.58 -29.82 78.22
N ALA A 11 -18.61 -29.78 77.38
CA ALA A 11 -18.66 -29.52 76.00
C ALA A 11 -18.01 -28.20 75.65
N LYS A 12 -17.16 -28.18 74.63
CA LYS A 12 -16.77 -26.94 73.97
C LYS A 12 -16.93 -27.15 72.45
N GLU A 13 -17.98 -26.50 71.96
CA GLU A 13 -18.35 -26.41 70.57
C GLU A 13 -17.17 -25.96 69.69
N ALA A 14 -16.83 -26.74 68.72
CA ALA A 14 -15.86 -26.36 67.72
C ALA A 14 -16.60 -25.54 66.65
N SER A 15 -16.31 -24.24 66.66
CA SER A 15 -16.72 -23.30 65.61
C SER A 15 -15.88 -23.58 64.34
N THR A 16 -16.52 -24.16 63.34
CA THR A 16 -15.92 -24.38 62.02
C THR A 16 -16.09 -23.10 61.20
N GLU A 17 -15.06 -22.29 61.10
CA GLU A 17 -14.99 -21.19 60.09
C GLU A 17 -14.81 -21.79 58.72
N PRO A 18 -15.51 -21.30 57.67
CA PRO A 18 -15.30 -21.74 56.30
C PRO A 18 -14.01 -21.14 55.73
N VAL A 19 -13.10 -21.99 55.32
CA VAL A 19 -11.93 -21.61 54.50
C VAL A 19 -12.42 -21.01 53.18
N VAL A 20 -12.33 -19.69 53.05
CA VAL A 20 -12.57 -19.00 51.79
C VAL A 20 -11.38 -19.30 50.87
N GLU A 21 -11.61 -20.22 49.93
CA GLU A 21 -10.74 -20.52 48.81
C GLU A 21 -10.59 -19.25 47.97
N GLN A 22 -9.49 -18.53 48.12
CA GLN A 22 -9.15 -17.40 47.28
C GLN A 22 -8.96 -17.89 45.84
N ALA A 23 -9.99 -17.70 45.02
CA ALA A 23 -9.90 -17.87 43.56
C ALA A 23 -8.75 -17.01 43.04
N ALA A 24 -7.67 -17.66 42.60
CA ALA A 24 -6.56 -17.05 41.95
C ALA A 24 -7.09 -16.30 40.71
N THR A 25 -7.11 -14.98 40.77
CA THR A 25 -7.40 -14.12 39.62
C THR A 25 -6.39 -14.44 38.51
N ARG A 26 -6.84 -15.19 37.49
CA ARG A 26 -6.10 -15.42 36.28
C ARG A 26 -5.76 -14.06 35.64
N ARG A 27 -4.48 -13.69 35.66
CA ARG A 27 -3.98 -12.54 34.92
C ARG A 27 -4.41 -12.68 33.47
N PRO A 28 -4.95 -11.61 32.84
CA PRO A 28 -5.31 -11.67 31.43
C PRO A 28 -4.11 -12.13 30.64
N GLY A 29 -4.25 -13.24 29.90
CA GLY A 29 -3.21 -13.78 29.06
C GLY A 29 -2.77 -12.72 28.07
N ARG A 30 -1.45 -12.56 27.90
CA ARG A 30 -0.83 -11.74 26.87
C ARG A 30 -1.53 -12.02 25.53
N PRO A 31 -2.07 -11.00 24.81
CA PRO A 31 -2.77 -11.26 23.55
C PRO A 31 -1.87 -12.05 22.62
N SER A 32 -2.42 -13.10 22.03
CA SER A 32 -1.74 -14.06 21.17
C SER A 32 -0.96 -13.34 20.06
N GLY A 33 0.34 -13.68 19.90
CA GLY A 33 1.28 -13.04 18.98
C GLY A 33 0.95 -13.19 17.48
N SER A 34 -0.17 -13.81 17.11
CA SER A 34 -0.55 -14.05 15.72
C SER A 34 -1.02 -12.82 14.95
N ALA A 35 -1.64 -11.83 15.61
CA ALA A 35 -2.11 -10.61 14.95
C ALA A 35 -1.02 -9.53 14.82
N ARG A 36 -0.02 -9.52 15.71
CA ARG A 36 1.06 -8.51 15.70
C ARG A 36 2.08 -8.71 14.57
N GLY A 37 2.30 -9.93 14.13
CA GLY A 37 3.28 -10.25 13.10
C GLY A 37 2.94 -9.63 11.73
N PRO A 38 1.74 -9.86 11.18
CA PRO A 38 1.30 -9.24 9.93
C PRO A 38 1.29 -7.71 9.98
N GLU A 39 0.86 -7.11 11.10
CA GLU A 39 0.84 -5.66 11.28
C GLU A 39 2.26 -5.06 11.29
N GLN A 40 3.18 -5.67 12.02
CA GLN A 40 4.59 -5.24 12.05
C GLN A 40 5.23 -5.34 10.67
N ARG A 41 4.95 -6.42 9.93
CA ARG A 41 5.43 -6.61 8.56
C ARG A 41 4.87 -5.53 7.63
N ALA A 42 3.57 -5.22 7.71
CA ALA A 42 2.96 -4.15 6.92
C ALA A 42 3.59 -2.78 7.20
N ARG A 43 3.82 -2.43 8.47
CA ARG A 43 4.51 -1.20 8.86
C ARG A 43 5.93 -1.10 8.29
N LEU A 44 6.66 -2.21 8.19
CA LEU A 44 7.98 -2.23 7.55
C LEU A 44 7.89 -1.97 6.05
N LEU A 45 6.89 -2.52 5.36
CA LEU A 45 6.64 -2.26 3.95
C LEU A 45 6.28 -0.79 3.70
N ASP A 46 5.43 -0.21 4.54
CA ASP A 46 5.00 1.19 4.42
C ASP A 46 6.16 2.16 4.71
N ALA A 47 7.01 1.86 5.70
CA ALA A 47 8.23 2.60 5.97
C ALA A 47 9.23 2.52 4.81
N ALA A 48 9.36 1.34 4.18
CA ALA A 48 10.20 1.17 3.01
C ALA A 48 9.73 2.04 1.84
N LEU A 49 8.43 2.03 1.52
CA LEU A 49 7.84 2.86 0.47
C LEU A 49 8.05 4.35 0.71
N THR A 50 7.88 4.78 1.96
CA THR A 50 8.12 6.17 2.38
C THR A 50 9.57 6.58 2.13
N LEU A 51 10.53 5.75 2.54
CA LEU A 51 11.96 6.01 2.35
C LEU A 51 12.36 5.94 0.87
N PHE A 52 11.87 4.95 0.13
CA PHE A 52 12.15 4.82 -1.30
C PHE A 52 11.66 6.05 -2.09
N ALA A 53 10.46 6.55 -1.76
CA ALA A 53 9.92 7.77 -2.36
C ALA A 53 10.76 9.02 -2.01
N ARG A 54 11.33 9.08 -0.79
CA ARG A 54 12.08 10.23 -0.30
C ARG A 54 13.52 10.27 -0.81
N GLN A 55 14.22 9.14 -0.80
CA GLN A 55 15.66 9.10 -1.07
C GLN A 55 16.10 8.07 -2.13
N GLY A 56 15.18 7.25 -2.65
CA GLY A 56 15.46 6.21 -3.63
C GLY A 56 15.74 4.84 -3.00
N ILE A 57 15.62 3.78 -3.82
CA ILE A 57 15.78 2.40 -3.37
C ILE A 57 17.25 2.11 -3.06
N LEU A 58 18.18 2.57 -3.91
CA LEU A 58 19.60 2.27 -3.77
C LEU A 58 20.19 2.86 -2.49
N ASP A 59 19.77 4.05 -2.10
CA ASP A 59 20.25 4.79 -0.93
C ASP A 59 19.52 4.39 0.37
N THR A 60 18.57 3.44 0.30
CA THR A 60 17.81 3.00 1.46
C THR A 60 18.33 1.66 1.99
N THR A 61 18.77 1.65 3.26
CA THR A 61 19.22 0.44 3.95
C THR A 61 18.10 -0.21 4.75
N LEU A 62 18.18 -1.53 4.99
CA LEU A 62 17.24 -2.24 5.87
C LEU A 62 17.24 -1.65 7.30
N GLY A 63 18.39 -1.19 7.80
CA GLY A 63 18.48 -0.52 9.09
C GLY A 63 17.74 0.83 9.14
N ALA A 64 17.75 1.60 8.04
CA ALA A 64 16.98 2.83 7.92
C ALA A 64 15.47 2.53 7.94
N ILE A 65 15.03 1.48 7.23
CA ILE A 65 13.63 1.04 7.21
C ILE A 65 13.18 0.61 8.62
N ALA A 66 14.00 -0.15 9.36
CA ALA A 66 13.70 -0.52 10.73
C ALA A 66 13.43 0.71 11.61
N ARG A 67 14.32 1.70 11.53
CA ARG A 67 14.26 2.94 12.31
C ARG A 67 13.02 3.75 11.96
N GLU A 68 12.71 3.92 10.67
CA GLU A 68 11.51 4.61 10.19
C GLU A 68 10.22 3.94 10.69
N ALA A 69 10.19 2.60 10.72
CA ALA A 69 9.07 1.82 11.22
C ALA A 69 8.97 1.77 12.77
N GLY A 70 9.97 2.27 13.49
CA GLY A 70 10.06 2.19 14.95
C GLY A 70 10.41 0.79 15.47
N PHE A 71 11.20 0.03 14.68
CA PHE A 71 11.64 -1.33 15.01
C PHE A 71 13.17 -1.45 15.09
N THR A 72 13.66 -2.55 15.64
CA THR A 72 15.08 -2.89 15.65
C THR A 72 15.52 -3.45 14.29
N PRO A 73 16.79 -3.33 13.91
CA PRO A 73 17.32 -3.97 12.70
C PRO A 73 17.09 -5.48 12.64
N ALA A 74 17.15 -6.17 13.79
CA ALA A 74 16.85 -7.61 13.87
C ALA A 74 15.42 -7.94 13.42
N MET A 75 14.45 -7.06 13.68
CA MET A 75 13.07 -7.24 13.26
C MET A 75 12.93 -7.21 11.74
N VAL A 76 13.61 -6.28 11.06
CA VAL A 76 13.58 -6.23 9.58
C VAL A 76 14.22 -7.50 9.00
N HIS A 77 15.38 -7.94 9.53
CA HIS A 77 16.05 -9.15 9.07
C HIS A 77 15.24 -10.43 9.33
N TYR A 78 14.36 -10.43 10.33
CA TYR A 78 13.43 -11.52 10.56
C TYR A 78 12.41 -11.67 9.41
N TYR A 79 11.86 -10.55 8.90
CA TYR A 79 10.88 -10.56 7.82
C TYR A 79 11.51 -10.56 6.43
N PHE A 80 12.62 -9.82 6.25
CA PHE A 80 13.26 -9.59 4.96
C PHE A 80 14.76 -9.73 5.09
N LYS A 81 15.31 -10.81 4.55
CA LYS A 81 16.75 -11.10 4.63
C LYS A 81 17.59 -10.11 3.82
N THR A 82 17.03 -9.64 2.69
CA THR A 82 17.72 -8.72 1.77
C THR A 82 16.75 -7.59 1.34
N ARG A 83 17.32 -6.49 0.86
CA ARG A 83 16.57 -5.41 0.25
C ARG A 83 15.82 -5.88 -1.01
N ASP A 84 16.44 -6.74 -1.81
CA ASP A 84 15.85 -7.29 -3.02
C ASP A 84 14.60 -8.12 -2.70
N GLN A 85 14.67 -8.99 -1.68
CA GLN A 85 13.50 -9.72 -1.21
C GLN A 85 12.37 -8.79 -0.74
N LEU A 86 12.71 -7.73 -0.01
CA LEU A 86 11.73 -6.73 0.42
C LEU A 86 11.11 -6.01 -0.79
N LEU A 87 11.90 -5.68 -1.80
CA LEU A 87 11.42 -5.05 -3.02
C LEU A 87 10.48 -5.97 -3.81
N ASP A 88 10.80 -7.25 -3.95
CA ASP A 88 9.94 -8.24 -4.61
C ASP A 88 8.59 -8.36 -3.89
N VAL A 89 8.60 -8.40 -2.56
CA VAL A 89 7.37 -8.41 -1.75
C VAL A 89 6.56 -7.13 -1.92
N LEU A 90 7.22 -5.96 -1.98
CA LEU A 90 6.53 -4.69 -2.25
C LEU A 90 5.86 -4.68 -3.62
N ILE A 91 6.54 -5.22 -4.63
CA ILE A 91 5.97 -5.35 -5.98
C ILE A 91 4.70 -6.20 -5.94
N ASP A 92 4.74 -7.35 -5.27
CA ASP A 92 3.60 -8.25 -5.20
C ASP A 92 2.44 -7.72 -4.35
N GLU A 93 2.72 -7.10 -3.21
CA GLU A 93 1.70 -6.74 -2.23
C GLU A 93 1.21 -5.29 -2.32
N ARG A 94 1.96 -4.40 -2.95
CA ARG A 94 1.59 -2.98 -3.08
C ARG A 94 1.40 -2.55 -4.53
N PHE A 95 2.28 -2.92 -5.45
CA PHE A 95 2.18 -2.48 -6.85
C PHE A 95 1.24 -3.36 -7.68
N LEU A 96 1.25 -4.67 -7.52
CA LEU A 96 0.37 -5.56 -8.28
C LEU A 96 -1.12 -5.26 -8.06
N PRO A 97 -1.63 -5.03 -6.84
CA PRO A 97 -3.02 -4.61 -6.64
C PRO A 97 -3.38 -3.30 -7.33
N LEU A 98 -2.48 -2.29 -7.30
CA LEU A 98 -2.71 -1.01 -7.99
C LEU A 98 -2.77 -1.20 -9.50
N ARG A 99 -1.86 -1.97 -10.05
CA ARG A 99 -1.85 -2.33 -11.47
C ARG A 99 -3.12 -3.07 -11.88
N THR A 100 -3.56 -4.03 -11.07
CA THR A 100 -4.79 -4.79 -11.32
C THR A 100 -6.02 -3.89 -11.30
N ALA A 101 -6.10 -2.94 -10.38
CA ALA A 101 -7.18 -1.96 -10.30
C ALA A 101 -7.24 -1.07 -11.56
N ILE A 102 -6.09 -0.61 -12.06
CA ILE A 102 -6.00 0.18 -13.30
C ILE A 102 -6.43 -0.65 -14.52
N GLY A 103 -5.93 -1.89 -14.64
CA GLY A 103 -6.33 -2.80 -15.72
C GLY A 103 -7.82 -3.11 -15.68
N GLY A 104 -8.36 -3.38 -14.51
CA GLY A 104 -9.80 -3.64 -14.33
C GLY A 104 -10.67 -2.43 -14.71
N ALA A 105 -10.24 -1.21 -14.39
CA ALA A 105 -10.94 0.01 -14.79
C ALA A 105 -10.96 0.20 -16.32
N PHE A 106 -9.88 -0.17 -17.00
CA PHE A 106 -9.78 -0.15 -18.46
C PHE A 106 -10.70 -1.20 -19.10
N GLU A 107 -10.70 -2.42 -18.59
CA GLU A 107 -11.49 -3.54 -19.12
C GLU A 107 -12.98 -3.37 -18.86
N ALA A 108 -13.37 -2.85 -17.69
CA ALA A 108 -14.78 -2.64 -17.31
C ALA A 108 -15.55 -1.67 -18.24
N ASN A 109 -14.82 -0.83 -18.99
CA ASN A 109 -15.39 0.14 -19.92
C ASN A 109 -15.05 -0.20 -21.37
N SER A 110 -14.90 -1.48 -21.70
CA SER A 110 -14.49 -1.93 -23.05
C SER A 110 -15.42 -1.46 -24.18
N ASP A 111 -16.67 -1.14 -23.88
CA ASP A 111 -17.67 -0.63 -24.83
C ASP A 111 -17.70 0.90 -24.96
N ASP A 112 -16.92 1.61 -24.16
CA ASP A 112 -16.75 3.06 -24.25
C ASP A 112 -15.26 3.41 -24.09
N PRO A 113 -14.51 3.53 -25.20
CA PRO A 113 -13.07 3.79 -25.15
C PRO A 113 -12.70 5.08 -24.42
N VAL A 114 -13.50 6.14 -24.59
CA VAL A 114 -13.26 7.44 -23.93
C VAL A 114 -13.49 7.31 -22.43
N ALA A 115 -14.56 6.63 -22.02
CA ALA A 115 -14.78 6.32 -20.61
C ALA A 115 -13.68 5.43 -20.03
N ALA A 116 -13.23 4.40 -20.76
CA ALA A 116 -12.14 3.53 -20.33
C ALA A 116 -10.87 4.34 -20.00
N ILE A 117 -10.43 5.18 -20.93
CA ILE A 117 -9.24 6.01 -20.79
C ILE A 117 -9.40 7.05 -19.67
N THR A 118 -10.55 7.69 -19.55
CA THR A 118 -10.82 8.68 -18.49
C THR A 118 -10.92 8.05 -17.11
N GLN A 119 -11.45 6.83 -16.99
CA GLN A 119 -11.48 6.10 -15.73
C GLN A 119 -10.08 5.67 -15.28
N VAL A 120 -9.20 5.31 -16.20
CA VAL A 120 -7.78 5.07 -15.87
C VAL A 120 -7.12 6.34 -15.32
N ALA A 121 -7.36 7.50 -15.95
CA ALA A 121 -6.83 8.78 -15.45
C ALA A 121 -7.30 9.09 -14.02
N ARG A 122 -8.61 8.93 -13.75
CA ARG A 122 -9.17 9.08 -12.40
C ARG A 122 -8.59 8.07 -11.42
N GLY A 123 -8.43 6.82 -11.86
CA GLY A 123 -7.80 5.76 -11.06
C GLY A 123 -6.39 6.10 -10.64
N PHE A 124 -5.57 6.69 -11.50
CA PHE A 124 -4.23 7.15 -11.16
C PHE A 124 -4.26 8.26 -10.08
N VAL A 125 -5.16 9.22 -10.19
CA VAL A 125 -5.30 10.27 -9.17
C VAL A 125 -5.74 9.67 -7.83
N GLN A 126 -6.73 8.79 -7.82
CA GLN A 126 -7.20 8.10 -6.62
C GLN A 126 -6.08 7.26 -5.96
N ILE A 127 -5.30 6.53 -6.76
CA ILE A 127 -4.13 5.79 -6.27
C ILE A 127 -3.15 6.74 -5.59
N ALA A 128 -2.86 7.89 -6.19
CA ALA A 128 -1.92 8.86 -5.65
C ALA A 128 -2.42 9.49 -4.34
N GLU A 129 -3.71 9.73 -4.20
CA GLU A 129 -4.34 10.23 -2.96
C GLU A 129 -4.25 9.22 -1.83
N GLN A 130 -4.56 7.96 -2.12
CA GLN A 130 -4.51 6.87 -1.15
C GLN A 130 -3.08 6.45 -0.81
N ASN A 131 -2.12 6.73 -1.71
CA ASN A 131 -0.73 6.32 -1.61
C ASN A 131 0.22 7.51 -1.87
N PRO A 132 0.42 8.42 -0.90
CA PRO A 132 1.26 9.63 -1.09
C PRO A 132 2.72 9.34 -1.48
N TRP A 133 3.20 8.13 -1.26
CA TRP A 133 4.51 7.65 -1.69
C TRP A 133 4.57 7.35 -3.20
N PHE A 134 3.43 7.06 -3.83
CA PHE A 134 3.39 6.55 -5.21
C PHE A 134 3.90 7.57 -6.25
N PRO A 135 3.40 8.83 -6.33
CA PRO A 135 3.85 9.76 -7.36
C PRO A 135 5.37 10.06 -7.30
N PRO A 136 5.97 10.42 -6.17
CA PRO A 136 7.41 10.70 -6.12
C PRO A 136 8.26 9.45 -6.38
N LEU A 137 7.83 8.28 -5.91
CA LEU A 137 8.52 7.02 -6.17
C LEU A 137 8.47 6.66 -7.66
N TRP A 138 7.31 6.83 -8.30
CA TRP A 138 7.13 6.56 -9.72
C TRP A 138 8.07 7.40 -10.59
N VAL A 139 8.13 8.70 -10.34
CA VAL A 139 9.04 9.60 -11.08
C VAL A 139 10.50 9.21 -10.87
N ARG A 140 10.88 8.91 -9.63
CA ARG A 140 12.27 8.57 -9.28
C ARG A 140 12.73 7.23 -9.84
N GLU A 141 11.90 6.22 -9.75
CA GLU A 141 12.31 4.82 -9.91
C GLU A 141 11.77 4.17 -11.20
N VAL A 142 10.78 4.78 -11.84
CA VAL A 142 10.18 4.21 -13.06
C VAL A 142 10.47 5.09 -14.27
N ILE A 143 10.36 6.41 -14.16
CA ILE A 143 10.64 7.33 -15.26
C ILE A 143 12.15 7.54 -15.44
N SER A 144 12.91 7.65 -14.35
CA SER A 144 14.36 7.88 -14.41
C SER A 144 15.12 6.69 -14.98
N GLU A 145 16.21 6.96 -15.70
CA GLU A 145 17.10 5.90 -16.18
C GLU A 145 17.74 5.15 -15.00
N GLY A 146 17.84 3.82 -15.11
CA GLY A 146 18.48 2.97 -14.11
C GLY A 146 17.63 2.69 -12.85
N GLY A 147 16.36 3.09 -12.81
CA GLY A 147 15.48 2.80 -11.67
C GLY A 147 15.30 1.31 -11.45
N LEU A 148 15.67 0.85 -10.24
CA LEU A 148 15.64 -0.57 -9.87
C LEU A 148 14.20 -1.11 -9.85
N LEU A 149 13.23 -0.30 -9.44
CA LEU A 149 11.81 -0.68 -9.44
C LEU A 149 11.32 -0.97 -10.86
N ARG A 150 11.66 -0.13 -11.85
CA ARG A 150 11.30 -0.35 -13.25
C ARG A 150 11.82 -1.67 -13.76
N GLN A 151 13.10 -1.96 -13.52
CA GLN A 151 13.71 -3.22 -13.91
C GLN A 151 12.98 -4.43 -13.31
N ARG A 152 12.77 -4.43 -12.00
CA ARG A 152 12.10 -5.52 -11.27
C ARG A 152 10.63 -5.70 -11.70
N MET A 153 9.91 -4.61 -11.89
CA MET A 153 8.53 -4.67 -12.41
C MET A 153 8.49 -5.26 -13.82
N HIS A 154 9.47 -4.91 -14.68
CA HIS A 154 9.58 -5.47 -16.01
C HIS A 154 9.87 -6.99 -15.97
N GLU A 155 10.83 -7.43 -15.16
CA GLU A 155 11.15 -8.84 -14.96
C GLU A 155 9.93 -9.63 -14.44
N ARG A 156 9.15 -9.03 -13.52
CA ARG A 156 8.02 -9.69 -12.86
C ARG A 156 6.78 -9.78 -13.72
N PHE A 157 6.44 -8.73 -14.43
CA PHE A 157 5.18 -8.61 -15.15
C PHE A 157 5.32 -8.76 -16.68
N GLY A 158 6.52 -8.61 -17.22
CA GLY A 158 6.76 -8.61 -18.66
C GLY A 158 5.96 -7.55 -19.40
N HIS A 159 5.84 -7.76 -20.73
CA HIS A 159 5.12 -6.85 -21.62
C HIS A 159 3.68 -7.28 -21.96
N THR A 160 3.20 -8.42 -21.48
CA THR A 160 1.96 -9.05 -21.97
C THR A 160 0.74 -8.13 -21.83
N HIS A 161 0.54 -7.53 -20.66
CA HIS A 161 -0.60 -6.62 -20.46
C HIS A 161 -0.47 -5.33 -21.24
N HIS A 162 0.76 -4.79 -21.38
CA HIS A 162 0.98 -3.60 -22.19
C HIS A 162 0.61 -3.86 -23.67
N LYS A 163 1.04 -4.98 -24.22
CA LYS A 163 0.69 -5.37 -25.58
C LYS A 163 -0.82 -5.54 -25.78
N ALA A 164 -1.51 -6.15 -24.82
CA ALA A 164 -2.96 -6.32 -24.87
C ALA A 164 -3.70 -4.97 -24.85
N SER A 165 -3.28 -4.04 -24.00
CA SER A 165 -3.88 -2.70 -23.93
C SER A 165 -3.63 -1.90 -25.21
N VAL A 166 -2.43 -1.96 -25.77
CA VAL A 166 -2.11 -1.32 -27.06
C VAL A 166 -2.97 -1.90 -28.17
N ALA A 167 -3.03 -3.22 -28.30
CA ALA A 167 -3.86 -3.89 -29.32
C ALA A 167 -5.36 -3.52 -29.20
N ARG A 168 -5.85 -3.32 -27.96
CA ARG A 168 -7.24 -2.88 -27.75
C ARG A 168 -7.45 -1.45 -28.20
N ILE A 169 -6.52 -0.53 -27.95
CA ILE A 169 -6.58 0.85 -28.43
C ILE A 169 -6.54 0.89 -29.97
N GLU A 170 -5.65 0.14 -30.60
CA GLU A 170 -5.59 0.00 -32.05
C GLU A 170 -6.91 -0.51 -32.65
N GLN A 171 -7.56 -1.46 -31.96
CA GLN A 171 -8.85 -1.98 -32.40
C GLN A 171 -9.94 -0.90 -32.35
N TRP A 172 -10.01 -0.11 -31.29
CA TRP A 172 -10.97 1.00 -31.18
C TRP A 172 -10.72 2.09 -32.23
N GLN A 173 -9.47 2.34 -32.61
CA GLN A 173 -9.15 3.25 -33.72
C GLN A 173 -9.66 2.71 -35.06
N LYS A 174 -9.43 1.42 -35.37
CA LYS A 174 -9.95 0.75 -36.56
C LYS A 174 -11.47 0.76 -36.65
N GLU A 175 -12.14 0.73 -35.51
CA GLU A 175 -13.60 0.84 -35.38
C GLU A 175 -14.12 2.28 -35.48
N GLY A 176 -13.24 3.28 -35.60
CA GLY A 176 -13.60 4.70 -35.64
C GLY A 176 -14.11 5.26 -34.29
N ARG A 177 -13.78 4.59 -33.19
CA ARG A 177 -14.25 4.92 -31.82
C ARG A 177 -13.24 5.71 -31.01
N LEU A 178 -12.01 5.82 -31.50
CA LEU A 178 -10.95 6.67 -30.97
C LEU A 178 -10.30 7.45 -32.10
N ASN A 179 -9.75 8.60 -31.73
CA ASN A 179 -8.96 9.44 -32.64
C ASN A 179 -7.85 8.62 -33.29
N PRO A 180 -7.81 8.50 -34.65
CA PRO A 180 -6.83 7.71 -35.37
C PRO A 180 -5.41 8.29 -35.30
N ASP A 181 -5.27 9.58 -34.94
CA ASP A 181 -3.97 10.26 -34.84
C ASP A 181 -3.25 9.99 -33.50
N LEU A 182 -3.90 9.32 -32.56
CA LEU A 182 -3.24 8.90 -31.30
C LEU A 182 -2.27 7.75 -31.57
N GLU A 183 -1.07 7.86 -31.01
CA GLU A 183 -0.15 6.72 -30.93
C GLU A 183 -0.55 5.79 -29.78
N PRO A 184 -1.06 4.57 -30.02
CA PRO A 184 -1.60 3.68 -29.01
C PRO A 184 -0.62 3.37 -27.86
N SER A 185 0.66 3.24 -28.17
CA SER A 185 1.71 2.94 -27.20
C SER A 185 1.99 4.09 -26.22
N LEU A 186 1.62 5.32 -26.57
CA LEU A 186 1.81 6.51 -25.74
C LEU A 186 0.62 6.83 -24.83
N VAL A 187 -0.55 6.24 -25.04
CA VAL A 187 -1.77 6.60 -24.29
C VAL A 187 -1.55 6.49 -22.78
N PHE A 188 -1.06 5.36 -22.28
CA PHE A 188 -0.81 5.20 -20.84
C PHE A 188 0.30 6.12 -20.31
N LEU A 189 1.32 6.39 -21.11
CA LEU A 189 2.37 7.35 -20.74
C LEU A 189 1.83 8.77 -20.64
N THR A 190 0.96 9.16 -21.56
CA THR A 190 0.26 10.46 -21.52
C THR A 190 -0.61 10.58 -20.28
N LEU A 191 -1.36 9.52 -19.92
CA LEU A 191 -2.17 9.49 -18.69
C LEU A 191 -1.32 9.72 -17.43
N LEU A 192 -0.17 9.05 -17.33
CA LEU A 192 0.78 9.26 -16.23
C LEU A 192 1.33 10.70 -16.21
N GLY A 193 1.63 11.24 -17.39
CA GLY A 193 2.09 12.63 -17.54
C GLY A 193 1.03 13.65 -17.09
N LEU A 194 -0.23 13.43 -17.42
CA LEU A 194 -1.34 14.32 -17.05
C LEU A 194 -1.76 14.20 -15.58
N THR A 195 -1.45 13.10 -14.91
CA THR A 195 -1.92 12.82 -13.54
C THR A 195 -0.78 12.72 -12.53
N ILE A 196 0.11 11.76 -12.69
CA ILE A 196 1.15 11.44 -11.70
C ILE A 196 2.26 12.50 -11.66
N LEU A 197 2.66 13.05 -12.80
CA LEU A 197 3.69 14.08 -12.83
C LEU A 197 3.27 15.38 -12.11
N PRO A 198 2.07 15.96 -12.34
CA PRO A 198 1.57 17.08 -11.56
C PRO A 198 1.50 16.77 -10.05
N LEU A 199 1.00 15.59 -9.66
CA LEU A 199 0.92 15.18 -8.26
C LEU A 199 2.30 15.02 -7.61
N ALA A 200 3.27 14.45 -8.31
CA ALA A 200 4.64 14.31 -7.81
C ALA A 200 5.32 15.65 -7.57
N THR A 201 5.01 16.66 -8.40
CA THR A 201 5.58 18.01 -8.31
C THR A 201 4.77 18.96 -7.43
N SER A 202 3.60 18.55 -6.94
CA SER A 202 2.67 19.41 -6.17
C SER A 202 3.30 20.07 -4.94
N LYS A 203 4.28 19.44 -4.31
CA LYS A 203 5.01 20.02 -3.19
C LYS A 203 5.81 21.27 -3.57
N MET A 204 6.25 21.39 -4.83
CA MET A 204 6.96 22.56 -5.35
C MET A 204 6.03 23.77 -5.51
N TRP A 205 4.71 23.53 -5.60
CA TRP A 205 3.72 24.58 -5.84
C TRP A 205 3.23 25.27 -4.56
N ARG A 206 3.63 24.81 -3.39
CA ARG A 206 3.16 25.38 -2.10
C ARG A 206 3.35 26.88 -1.98
N ASN A 207 4.43 27.39 -2.57
CA ASN A 207 4.79 28.81 -2.55
C ASN A 207 4.39 29.54 -3.86
N ASP A 208 3.79 28.82 -4.82
CA ASP A 208 3.30 29.41 -6.07
C ASP A 208 1.89 29.97 -5.84
N PRO A 209 1.69 31.29 -5.97
CA PRO A 209 0.41 31.92 -5.69
C PRO A 209 -0.71 31.44 -6.63
N VAL A 210 -0.37 30.96 -7.83
CA VAL A 210 -1.33 30.48 -8.85
C VAL A 210 -1.71 29.02 -8.59
N ARG A 211 -0.76 28.17 -8.22
CA ARG A 211 -0.95 26.70 -8.14
C ARG A 211 -1.17 26.16 -6.74
N ARG A 212 -0.86 26.95 -5.68
CA ARG A 212 -0.96 26.49 -4.28
C ARG A 212 -2.34 26.00 -3.85
N SER A 213 -3.39 26.43 -4.55
CA SER A 213 -4.78 26.04 -4.27
C SER A 213 -5.27 24.87 -5.09
N LEU A 214 -4.45 24.33 -6.02
CA LEU A 214 -4.85 23.19 -6.85
C LEU A 214 -4.92 21.92 -5.99
N SER A 215 -6.08 21.27 -6.09
CA SER A 215 -6.33 19.96 -5.50
C SER A 215 -6.05 18.82 -6.49
N SER A 216 -6.03 17.61 -6.01
CA SER A 216 -5.99 16.41 -6.86
C SER A 216 -7.21 16.30 -7.77
N ASP A 217 -8.39 16.74 -7.29
CA ASP A 217 -9.60 16.83 -8.10
C ASP A 217 -9.45 17.81 -9.28
N ASP A 218 -8.76 18.93 -9.09
CA ASP A 218 -8.48 19.87 -10.18
C ASP A 218 -7.59 19.22 -11.24
N ILE A 219 -6.58 18.45 -10.81
CA ILE A 219 -5.71 17.69 -11.71
C ILE A 219 -6.51 16.63 -12.46
N ALA A 220 -7.39 15.89 -11.76
CA ALA A 220 -8.25 14.87 -12.38
C ALA A 220 -9.18 15.49 -13.43
N ARG A 221 -9.86 16.60 -13.08
CA ARG A 221 -10.76 17.31 -14.02
C ARG A 221 -10.01 17.84 -15.23
N HIS A 222 -8.82 18.42 -15.01
CA HIS A 222 -7.97 18.91 -16.11
C HIS A 222 -7.56 17.78 -17.05
N ALA A 223 -7.07 16.66 -16.50
CA ALA A 223 -6.68 15.49 -17.27
C ALA A 223 -7.86 14.94 -18.10
N VAL A 224 -9.04 14.79 -17.48
CA VAL A 224 -10.24 14.31 -18.16
C VAL A 224 -10.67 15.28 -19.27
N ALA A 225 -10.66 16.60 -19.02
CA ALA A 225 -11.01 17.59 -20.04
C ALA A 225 -10.07 17.52 -21.25
N MET A 226 -8.76 17.39 -21.03
CA MET A 226 -7.77 17.20 -22.09
C MET A 226 -8.00 15.91 -22.89
N LEU A 227 -8.35 14.82 -22.19
CA LEU A 227 -8.57 13.51 -22.81
C LEU A 227 -9.87 13.47 -23.61
N VAL A 228 -10.99 13.95 -23.07
CA VAL A 228 -12.30 13.90 -23.75
C VAL A 228 -12.24 14.61 -25.11
N HIS A 229 -11.54 15.73 -25.19
CA HIS A 229 -11.40 16.48 -26.46
C HIS A 229 -10.24 16.00 -27.35
N GLY A 230 -9.35 15.16 -26.85
CA GLY A 230 -8.19 14.66 -27.57
C GLY A 230 -8.28 13.20 -27.99
N VAL A 231 -9.04 12.35 -27.29
CA VAL A 231 -9.14 10.91 -27.57
C VAL A 231 -10.40 10.49 -28.32
N GLY A 232 -11.46 11.33 -28.31
CA GLY A 232 -12.67 11.09 -29.09
C GLY A 232 -12.41 11.06 -30.58
N PRO A 233 -13.34 10.51 -31.36
CA PRO A 233 -13.26 10.44 -32.82
C PRO A 233 -13.28 11.82 -33.45
#